data_dd41213e3c037c2d2fcd21d3e3b68984
#
_entry.id   dd41213e3c037c2d2fcd21d3e3b68984
#
_cell.length_a   1.000
_cell.length_b   1.000
_cell.length_c   1.000
_cell.angle_alpha   90.00
_cell.angle_beta   90.00
_cell.angle_gamma   90.00
#
_symmetry.space_group_name_H-M   'P 1'
#
loop_
_entity.id
_entity.type
_entity.pdbx_description
1 polymer ?
#
loop_
_entity_poly.entity_id
_entity_poly.type
_entity_poly.pdbx_seq_one_letter_code
_entity_poly.pdbx_strand_id
1 'polypeptide(L)'
;MQIKKYIAGNYSEALASIKREMGSDALILTTRSIRDYSKWNGGGASKVEITVATDPATSNIENGTKVMAPETTLEFSSFNNPEVEPDIKSLMYSLLSQTERAQSLGIKNHQLDLFSQLAKNGLNEKIIAKVFSKITLTGEDDNAASLKSKFIQTMNRVIVCKGGVETSNSSTPKKVVLVGPTGAGKTTTISKIAADLIYRQKKKVALVSLDTFRVGGIEQLQIYGDIMGVPVETAQDRPGLKECMKRHSDKDVVLIDTMGRCHRDHNYSAQLSKVFEGLGEMETHLVLSVVSNEKQFMKSYKQFSPLTINRVLFTKLDEGLNFGSMVNFSLRTRLPLSYLTTGQRVPEDIEVAVQDRVIRLIFN
;
A
#
# COMPACT_ATOMS: atom_id res chain seq x y z
N MET A 1 -14.99 -25.46 28.85
CA MET A 1 -14.48 -25.41 27.46
C MET A 1 -13.55 -26.57 27.21
N GLN A 2 -13.90 -27.48 26.32
CA GLN A 2 -13.09 -28.66 25.97
C GLN A 2 -12.51 -28.45 24.57
N ILE A 3 -11.19 -28.61 24.43
CA ILE A 3 -10.49 -28.42 23.14
C ILE A 3 -10.04 -29.80 22.64
N LYS A 4 -10.41 -30.15 21.40
CA LYS A 4 -9.96 -31.39 20.73
C LYS A 4 -9.39 -31.09 19.36
N LYS A 5 -8.49 -31.97 18.90
CA LYS A 5 -7.89 -31.93 17.57
C LYS A 5 -8.32 -33.12 16.73
N TYR A 6 -8.71 -32.87 15.48
CA TYR A 6 -9.14 -33.88 14.51
C TYR A 6 -8.20 -33.85 13.32
N ILE A 7 -7.78 -35.04 12.87
CA ILE A 7 -6.92 -35.20 11.68
C ILE A 7 -7.65 -36.13 10.72
N ALA A 8 -7.88 -35.68 9.49
CA ALA A 8 -8.57 -36.46 8.45
C ALA A 8 -7.90 -36.29 7.07
N GLY A 9 -8.25 -37.13 6.13
CA GLY A 9 -7.75 -37.08 4.76
C GLY A 9 -8.18 -35.84 3.99
N ASN A 10 -9.34 -35.26 4.32
CA ASN A 10 -9.86 -34.02 3.74
C ASN A 10 -10.72 -33.25 4.75
N TYR A 11 -11.05 -32.00 4.40
CA TYR A 11 -11.80 -31.09 5.26
C TYR A 11 -13.23 -31.57 5.56
N SER A 12 -13.92 -32.16 4.56
CA SER A 12 -15.30 -32.64 4.72
C SER A 12 -15.38 -33.81 5.69
N GLU A 13 -14.41 -34.75 5.65
CA GLU A 13 -14.30 -35.88 6.55
C GLU A 13 -14.03 -35.46 8.00
N ALA A 14 -13.14 -34.46 8.17
CA ALA A 14 -12.87 -33.86 9.47
C ALA A 14 -14.12 -33.21 10.06
N LEU A 15 -14.88 -32.42 9.28
CA LEU A 15 -16.13 -31.81 9.73
C LEU A 15 -17.21 -32.84 10.10
N ALA A 16 -17.35 -33.94 9.33
CA ALA A 16 -18.30 -34.98 9.66
C ALA A 16 -17.98 -35.66 11.00
N SER A 17 -16.70 -35.87 11.28
CA SER A 17 -16.24 -36.43 12.55
C SER A 17 -16.48 -35.47 13.72
N ILE A 18 -16.22 -34.18 13.54
CA ILE A 18 -16.45 -33.12 14.54
C ILE A 18 -17.95 -33.04 14.89
N LYS A 19 -18.83 -32.97 13.88
CA LYS A 19 -20.28 -32.91 14.09
C LYS A 19 -20.83 -34.13 14.83
N ARG A 20 -20.27 -35.32 14.56
CA ARG A 20 -20.70 -36.58 15.20
C ARG A 20 -20.25 -36.65 16.66
N GLU A 21 -19.06 -36.15 17.01
CA GLU A 21 -18.50 -36.29 18.36
C GLU A 21 -18.75 -35.07 19.27
N MET A 22 -18.81 -33.87 18.72
CA MET A 22 -18.88 -32.62 19.49
C MET A 22 -20.16 -31.81 19.22
N GLY A 23 -21.05 -32.31 18.34
CA GLY A 23 -22.31 -31.64 18.02
C GLY A 23 -22.17 -30.52 16.97
N SER A 24 -23.33 -29.95 16.58
CA SER A 24 -23.40 -28.86 15.58
C SER A 24 -22.82 -27.53 16.06
N ASP A 25 -22.71 -27.36 17.37
CA ASP A 25 -22.33 -26.08 18.01
C ASP A 25 -20.82 -26.01 18.32
N ALA A 26 -20.05 -26.94 17.77
CA ALA A 26 -18.61 -26.99 17.94
C ALA A 26 -17.92 -25.82 17.18
N LEU A 27 -17.17 -24.99 17.90
CA LEU A 27 -16.45 -23.84 17.36
C LEU A 27 -15.09 -24.26 16.81
N ILE A 28 -14.84 -24.04 15.51
CA ILE A 28 -13.55 -24.30 14.88
C ILE A 28 -12.59 -23.17 15.24
N LEU A 29 -11.50 -23.48 15.95
CA LEU A 29 -10.48 -22.52 16.36
C LEU A 29 -9.37 -22.34 15.30
N THR A 30 -8.89 -23.47 14.72
CA THR A 30 -7.82 -23.44 13.72
C THR A 30 -7.95 -24.61 12.74
N THR A 31 -7.52 -24.38 11.50
CA THR A 31 -7.39 -25.42 10.46
C THR A 31 -5.98 -25.35 9.88
N ARG A 32 -5.29 -26.51 9.79
CA ARG A 32 -3.94 -26.60 9.21
C ARG A 32 -3.87 -27.76 8.23
N SER A 33 -3.17 -27.59 7.12
CA SER A 33 -2.77 -28.69 6.24
C SER A 33 -1.44 -29.26 6.74
N ILE A 34 -1.40 -30.56 7.03
CA ILE A 34 -0.20 -31.30 7.46
C ILE A 34 0.18 -32.33 6.41
N ARG A 35 1.48 -32.48 6.13
CA ARG A 35 2.00 -33.53 5.27
C ARG A 35 2.47 -34.69 6.14
N ASP A 36 1.94 -35.87 5.87
CA ASP A 36 2.33 -37.10 6.56
C ASP A 36 3.53 -37.73 5.84
N TYR A 37 4.69 -37.67 6.48
CA TYR A 37 5.95 -38.26 5.98
C TYR A 37 6.19 -39.69 6.49
N SER A 38 5.24 -40.32 7.16
CA SER A 38 5.42 -41.62 7.83
C SER A 38 5.48 -42.83 6.89
N LYS A 39 5.27 -42.67 5.58
CA LYS A 39 5.47 -43.74 4.58
C LYS A 39 6.59 -43.35 3.62
N TRP A 40 7.69 -44.04 3.75
CA TRP A 40 8.88 -43.98 2.89
C TRP A 40 8.59 -44.58 1.49
N ASN A 41 7.79 -43.90 0.69
CA ASN A 41 7.67 -44.09 -0.77
C ASN A 41 7.01 -42.87 -1.37
N GLY A 42 7.82 -41.89 -1.70
CA GLY A 42 7.62 -40.94 -2.81
C GLY A 42 6.33 -40.11 -2.97
N GLY A 43 5.43 -40.03 -1.98
CA GLY A 43 4.18 -39.29 -2.12
C GLY A 43 3.53 -39.07 -0.76
N GLY A 44 3.88 -37.97 -0.08
CA GLY A 44 3.23 -37.57 1.17
C GLY A 44 1.76 -37.18 0.94
N ALA A 45 0.82 -37.93 1.52
CA ALA A 45 -0.60 -37.58 1.49
C ALA A 45 -0.84 -36.31 2.33
N SER A 46 -1.53 -35.32 1.76
CA SER A 46 -1.96 -34.12 2.49
C SER A 46 -3.12 -34.50 3.41
N LYS A 47 -2.99 -34.20 4.71
CA LYS A 47 -4.05 -34.34 5.72
C LYS A 47 -4.43 -32.98 6.27
N VAL A 48 -5.64 -32.87 6.80
CA VAL A 48 -6.13 -31.64 7.43
C VAL A 48 -6.25 -31.86 8.94
N GLU A 49 -5.63 -31.00 9.74
CA GLU A 49 -5.79 -30.91 11.19
C GLU A 49 -6.75 -29.76 11.52
N ILE A 50 -7.82 -30.05 12.28
CA ILE A 50 -8.78 -29.05 12.76
C ILE A 50 -8.81 -29.09 14.27
N THR A 51 -8.61 -27.94 14.91
CA THR A 51 -8.75 -27.77 16.36
C THR A 51 -10.12 -27.18 16.67
N VAL A 52 -10.87 -27.79 17.55
CA VAL A 52 -12.26 -27.44 17.87
C VAL A 52 -12.42 -27.27 19.37
N ALA A 53 -13.28 -26.32 19.75
CA ALA A 53 -13.69 -26.10 21.13
C ALA A 53 -15.20 -26.26 21.28
N THR A 54 -15.65 -26.88 22.41
CA THR A 54 -17.04 -26.88 22.84
C THR A 54 -17.15 -26.45 24.28
N ASP A 55 -18.28 -25.85 24.62
CA ASP A 55 -18.61 -25.57 26.03
C ASP A 55 -19.48 -26.69 26.56
N PRO A 56 -19.07 -27.42 27.62
CA PRO A 56 -19.83 -28.53 28.16
C PRO A 56 -21.15 -28.12 28.83
N ALA A 57 -21.45 -26.82 28.94
CA ALA A 57 -22.67 -26.31 29.56
C ALA A 57 -23.91 -26.37 28.67
N THR A 58 -23.79 -26.70 27.37
CA THR A 58 -24.92 -26.71 26.42
C THR A 58 -25.52 -28.09 26.11
N SER A 59 -25.02 -29.19 26.70
CA SER A 59 -25.46 -30.56 26.34
C SER A 59 -26.60 -31.13 27.22
N ASN A 60 -27.29 -30.35 28.11
CA ASN A 60 -28.40 -30.85 28.91
C ASN A 60 -29.53 -29.81 29.00
N ILE A 61 -30.35 -29.67 27.97
CA ILE A 61 -31.73 -29.16 28.08
C ILE A 61 -32.58 -29.91 27.04
N GLU A 62 -32.94 -31.16 27.35
CA GLU A 62 -34.21 -31.73 26.95
C GLU A 62 -35.09 -31.79 28.18
N ASN A 63 -36.29 -31.24 28.03
CA ASN A 63 -37.47 -31.27 28.87
C ASN A 63 -37.75 -30.07 29.79
N GLY A 64 -38.64 -29.23 29.27
CA GLY A 64 -39.78 -28.71 30.03
C GLY A 64 -39.53 -27.48 30.90
N THR A 65 -39.74 -26.32 30.34
CA THR A 65 -40.69 -25.31 30.91
C THR A 65 -40.55 -24.02 30.07
N LYS A 66 -41.65 -23.59 29.43
CA LYS A 66 -41.77 -22.28 28.79
C LYS A 66 -41.61 -21.19 29.84
N VAL A 67 -40.48 -20.52 29.86
CA VAL A 67 -40.37 -19.18 30.44
C VAL A 67 -40.21 -18.22 29.29
N MET A 68 -41.22 -17.38 29.07
CA MET A 68 -41.18 -16.27 28.16
C MET A 68 -40.02 -15.32 28.57
N ALA A 69 -38.95 -15.33 27.78
CA ALA A 69 -38.00 -14.25 27.72
C ALA A 69 -38.42 -13.36 26.52
N PRO A 70 -38.29 -12.02 26.60
CA PRO A 70 -38.66 -11.17 25.48
C PRO A 70 -37.68 -11.44 24.31
N GLU A 71 -38.21 -12.02 23.25
CA GLU A 71 -37.52 -12.11 21.96
C GLU A 71 -37.34 -10.72 21.38
N THR A 72 -36.17 -10.14 21.61
CA THR A 72 -35.67 -9.09 20.74
C THR A 72 -34.79 -9.76 19.70
N THR A 73 -35.39 -10.55 18.85
CA THR A 73 -34.81 -10.95 17.57
C THR A 73 -34.78 -9.70 16.68
N LEU A 74 -33.65 -9.03 16.64
CA LEU A 74 -33.37 -8.08 15.56
C LEU A 74 -33.27 -8.90 14.27
N GLU A 75 -34.41 -8.98 13.55
CA GLU A 75 -34.41 -9.51 12.19
C GLU A 75 -33.61 -8.57 11.28
N PHE A 76 -32.38 -8.96 10.93
CA PHE A 76 -31.52 -8.25 9.97
C PHE A 76 -32.07 -8.22 8.54
N SER A 77 -33.24 -8.82 8.28
CA SER A 77 -33.86 -8.87 6.96
C SER A 77 -34.58 -7.57 6.54
N SER A 78 -34.75 -6.60 7.44
CA SER A 78 -35.44 -5.34 7.12
C SER A 78 -34.51 -4.17 6.74
N PHE A 79 -33.20 -4.36 6.69
CA PHE A 79 -32.23 -3.30 6.36
C PHE A 79 -32.04 -3.01 4.87
N ASN A 80 -32.73 -3.74 4.00
CA ASN A 80 -32.69 -3.50 2.55
C ASN A 80 -33.81 -2.56 2.05
N ASN A 81 -34.39 -1.74 2.92
CA ASN A 81 -35.38 -0.75 2.50
C ASN A 81 -34.65 0.58 2.18
N PRO A 82 -34.61 1.06 0.93
CA PRO A 82 -33.88 2.27 0.55
C PRO A 82 -34.36 3.55 1.25
N GLU A 83 -35.54 3.52 1.88
CA GLU A 83 -36.07 4.65 2.65
C GLU A 83 -35.52 4.76 4.08
N VAL A 84 -34.86 3.71 4.62
CA VAL A 84 -34.33 3.71 6.01
C VAL A 84 -32.86 4.15 6.06
N GLU A 85 -32.11 4.05 4.94
CA GLU A 85 -30.72 4.50 4.89
C GLU A 85 -30.48 5.98 5.21
N PRO A 86 -31.31 6.94 4.75
CA PRO A 86 -31.10 8.35 5.08
C PRO A 86 -31.23 8.65 6.57
N ASP A 87 -32.08 7.92 7.27
CA ASP A 87 -32.39 8.16 8.68
C ASP A 87 -31.28 7.66 9.62
N ILE A 88 -30.66 6.53 9.29
CA ILE A 88 -29.52 5.99 10.04
C ILE A 88 -28.27 6.86 9.81
N LYS A 89 -28.05 7.34 8.59
CA LYS A 89 -26.98 8.29 8.28
C LYS A 89 -27.17 9.60 9.03
N SER A 90 -28.37 10.17 9.03
CA SER A 90 -28.67 11.41 9.75
C SER A 90 -28.49 11.27 11.25
N LEU A 91 -28.83 10.10 11.81
CA LEU A 91 -28.63 9.78 13.21
C LEU A 91 -27.13 9.60 13.57
N MET A 92 -26.38 8.92 12.72
CA MET A 92 -24.91 8.83 12.86
C MET A 92 -24.23 10.19 12.74
N TYR A 93 -24.67 11.06 11.81
CA TYR A 93 -24.12 12.41 11.66
C TYR A 93 -24.46 13.29 12.86
N SER A 94 -25.67 13.18 13.43
CA SER A 94 -26.04 13.92 14.64
C SER A 94 -25.22 13.47 15.84
N LEU A 95 -24.92 12.17 15.96
CA LEU A 95 -24.04 11.61 17.00
C LEU A 95 -22.57 12.04 16.81
N LEU A 96 -22.06 12.04 15.58
CA LEU A 96 -20.71 12.49 15.26
C LEU A 96 -20.53 14.00 15.45
N SER A 97 -21.57 14.81 15.13
CA SER A 97 -21.53 16.27 15.36
C SER A 97 -21.57 16.65 16.83
N GLN A 98 -22.14 15.78 17.68
CA GLN A 98 -22.19 15.96 19.14
C GLN A 98 -20.91 15.46 19.84
N THR A 99 -19.99 14.76 19.14
CA THR A 99 -18.72 14.33 19.74
C THR A 99 -17.79 15.52 19.91
N GLU A 100 -17.15 15.64 21.07
CA GLU A 100 -16.11 16.65 21.35
C GLU A 100 -15.05 16.74 20.25
N ARG A 101 -14.82 15.63 19.55
CA ARG A 101 -13.82 15.51 18.49
C ARG A 101 -14.22 16.26 17.23
N ALA A 102 -15.48 16.15 16.77
CA ALA A 102 -15.97 16.90 15.62
C ALA A 102 -16.06 18.40 15.93
N GLN A 103 -16.51 18.75 17.15
CA GLN A 103 -16.55 20.12 17.62
C GLN A 103 -15.15 20.74 17.73
N SER A 104 -14.16 19.98 18.27
CA SER A 104 -12.79 20.43 18.37
C SER A 104 -12.11 20.67 17.01
N LEU A 105 -12.59 19.99 15.96
CA LEU A 105 -12.11 20.16 14.58
C LEU A 105 -12.86 21.26 13.81
N GLY A 106 -13.92 21.83 14.36
CA GLY A 106 -14.71 22.88 13.72
C GLY A 106 -15.46 22.40 12.47
N ILE A 107 -15.82 21.11 12.41
CA ILE A 107 -16.57 20.52 11.27
C ILE A 107 -18.02 20.94 11.35
N LYS A 108 -18.52 21.52 10.25
CA LYS A 108 -19.93 21.94 10.12
C LYS A 108 -20.82 20.79 9.62
N ASN A 109 -22.13 20.83 9.90
CA ASN A 109 -23.06 19.74 9.55
C ASN A 109 -23.00 19.37 8.06
N HIS A 110 -23.01 20.34 7.16
CA HIS A 110 -22.94 20.10 5.71
C HIS A 110 -21.60 19.50 5.23
N GLN A 111 -20.56 19.48 6.10
CA GLN A 111 -19.24 18.93 5.80
C GLN A 111 -19.07 17.49 6.29
N LEU A 112 -19.97 16.99 7.14
CA LEU A 112 -19.80 15.71 7.84
C LEU A 112 -19.76 14.51 6.90
N ASP A 113 -20.56 14.51 5.84
CA ASP A 113 -20.58 13.41 4.87
C ASP A 113 -19.23 13.27 4.17
N LEU A 114 -18.75 14.38 3.59
CA LEU A 114 -17.45 14.42 2.92
C LEU A 114 -16.30 14.15 3.91
N PHE A 115 -16.39 14.67 5.14
CA PHE A 115 -15.42 14.40 6.19
C PHE A 115 -15.32 12.90 6.49
N SER A 116 -16.47 12.23 6.72
CA SER A 116 -16.53 10.80 6.99
C SER A 116 -15.99 9.96 5.84
N GLN A 117 -16.34 10.29 4.60
CA GLN A 117 -15.84 9.62 3.42
C GLN A 117 -14.30 9.72 3.34
N LEU A 118 -13.74 10.91 3.48
CA LEU A 118 -12.31 11.15 3.41
C LEU A 118 -11.54 10.50 4.56
N ALA A 119 -12.08 10.55 5.77
CA ALA A 119 -11.49 9.91 6.95
C ALA A 119 -11.50 8.38 6.80
N LYS A 120 -12.60 7.78 6.31
CA LYS A 120 -12.70 6.35 6.01
C LYS A 120 -11.66 5.92 4.98
N ASN A 121 -11.37 6.76 3.98
CA ASN A 121 -10.34 6.52 2.97
C ASN A 121 -8.91 6.85 3.47
N GLY A 122 -8.75 7.04 4.78
CA GLY A 122 -7.45 7.15 5.44
C GLY A 122 -6.83 8.55 5.40
N LEU A 123 -7.56 9.60 4.97
CA LEU A 123 -7.05 10.95 5.08
C LEU A 123 -7.11 11.44 6.52
N ASN A 124 -6.07 12.11 6.98
CA ASN A 124 -5.96 12.57 8.36
C ASN A 124 -7.02 13.65 8.67
N GLU A 125 -7.80 13.47 9.72
CA GLU A 125 -8.90 14.34 10.12
C GLU A 125 -8.47 15.82 10.30
N LYS A 126 -7.29 16.07 10.86
CA LYS A 126 -6.75 17.43 11.01
C LYS A 126 -6.43 18.08 9.66
N ILE A 127 -6.01 17.28 8.66
CA ILE A 127 -5.79 17.75 7.30
C ILE A 127 -7.13 18.13 6.68
N ILE A 128 -8.15 17.26 6.79
CA ILE A 128 -9.50 17.52 6.27
C ILE A 128 -10.04 18.81 6.87
N ALA A 129 -10.02 18.94 8.20
CA ALA A 129 -10.50 20.13 8.91
C ALA A 129 -9.76 21.41 8.46
N LYS A 130 -8.44 21.32 8.31
CA LYS A 130 -7.63 22.46 7.83
C LYS A 130 -7.96 22.85 6.39
N VAL A 131 -8.32 21.90 5.54
CA VAL A 131 -8.77 22.19 4.18
C VAL A 131 -10.16 22.82 4.22
N PHE A 132 -11.10 22.27 5.00
CA PHE A 132 -12.43 22.85 5.16
C PHE A 132 -12.42 24.27 5.70
N SER A 133 -11.52 24.58 6.65
CA SER A 133 -11.39 25.96 7.18
C SER A 133 -10.92 26.98 6.14
N LYS A 134 -10.33 26.54 5.03
CA LYS A 134 -9.91 27.39 3.90
C LYS A 134 -10.94 27.50 2.79
N ILE A 135 -12.00 26.69 2.83
CA ILE A 135 -13.07 26.72 1.83
C ILE A 135 -14.15 27.70 2.28
N THR A 136 -14.35 28.74 1.50
CA THR A 136 -15.47 29.66 1.69
C THR A 136 -16.61 29.22 0.75
N LEU A 137 -17.75 28.90 1.32
CA LEU A 137 -18.99 28.67 0.57
C LEU A 137 -19.81 29.97 0.62
N THR A 138 -20.34 30.38 -0.52
CA THR A 138 -21.27 31.52 -0.65
C THR A 138 -22.67 30.95 -0.92
N GLY A 139 -23.68 31.51 -0.30
CA GLY A 139 -25.05 31.02 -0.13
C GLY A 139 -25.71 30.13 -1.21
N GLU A 140 -25.46 30.37 -2.52
CA GLU A 140 -26.00 29.53 -3.61
C GLU A 140 -25.16 28.25 -3.86
N ASP A 141 -23.93 28.21 -3.37
CA ASP A 141 -22.98 27.13 -3.56
C ASP A 141 -22.93 26.14 -2.38
N ASP A 142 -23.85 26.19 -1.43
CA ASP A 142 -23.81 25.41 -0.19
C ASP A 142 -24.39 24.01 -0.37
N ASN A 143 -23.88 23.29 -1.39
CA ASN A 143 -24.22 21.89 -1.64
C ASN A 143 -23.00 20.98 -1.60
N ALA A 144 -23.23 19.68 -1.41
CA ALA A 144 -22.18 18.66 -1.28
C ALA A 144 -21.25 18.59 -2.50
N ALA A 145 -21.78 18.81 -3.71
CA ALA A 145 -21.00 18.77 -4.95
C ALA A 145 -20.02 19.95 -5.04
N SER A 146 -20.48 21.16 -4.66
CA SER A 146 -19.64 22.34 -4.61
C SER A 146 -18.56 22.23 -3.55
N LEU A 147 -18.87 21.71 -2.35
CA LEU A 147 -17.89 21.44 -1.29
C LEU A 147 -16.82 20.47 -1.77
N LYS A 148 -17.22 19.36 -2.40
CA LYS A 148 -16.28 18.37 -2.97
C LYS A 148 -15.37 19.00 -4.02
N SER A 149 -15.92 19.79 -4.94
CA SER A 149 -15.18 20.47 -5.99
C SER A 149 -14.15 21.46 -5.39
N LYS A 150 -14.56 22.30 -4.43
CA LYS A 150 -13.68 23.24 -3.74
C LYS A 150 -12.60 22.53 -2.91
N PHE A 151 -12.94 21.37 -2.32
CA PHE A 151 -11.95 20.52 -1.63
C PHE A 151 -10.89 20.02 -2.60
N ILE A 152 -11.27 19.45 -3.74
CA ILE A 152 -10.38 18.99 -4.81
C ILE A 152 -9.48 20.14 -5.28
N GLN A 153 -10.06 21.29 -5.57
CA GLN A 153 -9.31 22.46 -6.01
C GLN A 153 -8.29 22.93 -4.97
N THR A 154 -8.66 22.93 -3.69
CA THR A 154 -7.76 23.30 -2.60
C THR A 154 -6.61 22.29 -2.45
N MET A 155 -6.91 20.99 -2.55
CA MET A 155 -5.92 19.92 -2.49
C MET A 155 -4.95 19.96 -3.68
N ASN A 156 -5.43 20.28 -4.89
CA ASN A 156 -4.60 20.45 -6.09
C ASN A 156 -3.51 21.53 -5.93
N ARG A 157 -3.75 22.53 -5.09
CA ARG A 157 -2.77 23.59 -4.84
C ARG A 157 -1.67 23.19 -3.84
N VAL A 158 -1.90 22.17 -3.02
CA VAL A 158 -0.99 21.79 -1.93
C VAL A 158 -0.25 20.48 -2.18
N ILE A 159 -0.78 19.59 -3.03
CA ILE A 159 -0.09 18.38 -3.45
C ILE A 159 0.90 18.74 -4.54
N VAL A 160 2.16 18.37 -4.35
CA VAL A 160 3.23 18.65 -5.31
C VAL A 160 3.51 17.39 -6.12
N CYS A 161 3.32 17.49 -7.44
CA CYS A 161 3.75 16.49 -8.41
C CYS A 161 4.78 17.15 -9.33
N LYS A 162 5.94 16.50 -9.52
CA LYS A 162 7.01 17.01 -10.39
C LYS A 162 7.21 16.19 -11.67
N GLY A 163 6.20 15.40 -12.04
CA GLY A 163 6.30 14.58 -13.25
C GLY A 163 7.29 13.43 -13.11
N GLY A 164 7.57 12.78 -14.23
CA GLY A 164 8.54 11.70 -14.35
C GLY A 164 9.99 12.16 -14.35
N VAL A 165 10.89 11.26 -14.72
CA VAL A 165 12.30 11.58 -14.92
C VAL A 165 12.43 12.49 -16.15
N GLU A 166 12.87 13.72 -15.93
CA GLU A 166 13.14 14.69 -16.96
C GLU A 166 14.63 14.69 -17.28
N THR A 167 14.97 14.66 -18.55
CA THR A 167 16.35 14.75 -19.04
C THR A 167 16.61 16.15 -19.58
N SER A 168 17.68 16.78 -19.11
CA SER A 168 18.22 18.01 -19.73
C SER A 168 19.20 17.65 -20.84
N ASN A 169 19.45 18.56 -21.77
CA ASN A 169 20.52 18.43 -22.75
C ASN A 169 21.90 18.66 -22.11
N SER A 170 22.23 17.86 -21.11
CA SER A 170 23.50 17.89 -20.38
C SER A 170 24.50 16.97 -21.05
N SER A 171 25.78 17.31 -21.01
CA SER A 171 26.88 16.45 -21.47
C SER A 171 27.11 15.25 -20.56
N THR A 172 26.48 15.20 -19.39
CA THR A 172 26.59 14.08 -18.45
C THR A 172 25.23 13.42 -18.25
N PRO A 173 25.18 12.08 -18.14
CA PRO A 173 23.93 11.37 -17.95
C PRO A 173 23.26 11.76 -16.62
N LYS A 174 21.94 11.88 -16.65
CA LYS A 174 21.15 12.02 -15.44
C LYS A 174 21.19 10.71 -14.65
N LYS A 175 21.52 10.79 -13.36
CA LYS A 175 21.59 9.64 -12.46
C LYS A 175 20.33 9.61 -11.61
N VAL A 176 19.58 8.54 -11.69
CA VAL A 176 18.32 8.35 -10.92
C VAL A 176 18.44 7.11 -10.07
N VAL A 177 18.21 7.26 -8.79
CA VAL A 177 18.36 6.19 -7.79
C VAL A 177 17.01 5.87 -7.18
N LEU A 178 16.64 4.58 -7.14
CA LEU A 178 15.46 4.09 -6.44
C LEU A 178 15.86 3.49 -5.09
N VAL A 179 15.39 4.08 -4.00
CA VAL A 179 15.61 3.61 -2.63
C VAL A 179 14.28 3.29 -1.95
N GLY A 180 14.28 2.40 -0.96
CA GLY A 180 13.06 2.07 -0.24
C GLY A 180 13.10 0.70 0.41
N PRO A 181 12.07 0.34 1.19
CA PRO A 181 12.02 -0.92 1.93
C PRO A 181 12.00 -2.14 1.02
N THR A 182 12.26 -3.30 1.62
CA THR A 182 12.10 -4.59 0.94
C THR A 182 10.66 -4.78 0.49
N GLY A 183 10.45 -5.30 -0.72
CA GLY A 183 9.13 -5.56 -1.28
C GLY A 183 8.37 -4.32 -1.78
N ALA A 184 8.99 -3.12 -1.74
CA ALA A 184 8.38 -1.90 -2.26
C ALA A 184 8.28 -1.83 -3.79
N GLY A 185 8.81 -2.80 -4.53
CA GLY A 185 8.72 -2.85 -5.99
C GLY A 185 9.80 -2.05 -6.74
N LYS A 186 10.97 -1.76 -6.13
CA LYS A 186 12.05 -0.96 -6.76
C LYS A 186 12.51 -1.51 -8.12
N THR A 187 12.95 -2.76 -8.15
CA THR A 187 13.46 -3.41 -9.37
C THR A 187 12.42 -3.47 -10.49
N THR A 188 11.17 -3.78 -10.18
CA THR A 188 10.09 -3.76 -11.17
C THR A 188 9.77 -2.34 -11.65
N THR A 189 9.79 -1.36 -10.74
CA THR A 189 9.51 0.03 -11.07
C THR A 189 10.62 0.64 -11.94
N ILE A 190 11.89 0.32 -11.65
CA ILE A 190 13.01 0.84 -12.44
C ILE A 190 12.95 0.32 -13.90
N SER A 191 12.53 -0.94 -14.08
CA SER A 191 12.31 -1.51 -15.42
C SER A 191 11.17 -0.80 -16.17
N LYS A 192 10.09 -0.43 -15.48
CA LYS A 192 9.00 0.36 -16.08
C LYS A 192 9.43 1.77 -16.46
N ILE A 193 10.20 2.44 -15.59
CA ILE A 193 10.77 3.77 -15.88
C ILE A 193 11.73 3.69 -17.08
N ALA A 194 12.59 2.67 -17.13
CA ALA A 194 13.49 2.45 -18.26
C ALA A 194 12.71 2.32 -19.57
N ALA A 195 11.68 1.48 -19.58
CA ALA A 195 10.85 1.28 -20.76
C ALA A 195 10.11 2.57 -21.19
N ASP A 196 9.59 3.36 -20.23
CA ASP A 196 8.97 4.66 -20.54
C ASP A 196 9.98 5.63 -21.19
N LEU A 197 11.19 5.73 -20.64
CA LEU A 197 12.25 6.57 -21.17
C LEU A 197 12.65 6.15 -22.58
N ILE A 198 12.76 4.86 -22.85
CA ILE A 198 13.19 4.32 -24.15
C ILE A 198 12.09 4.45 -25.19
N TYR A 199 10.92 3.91 -24.90
CA TYR A 199 9.86 3.76 -25.92
C TYR A 199 9.08 5.05 -26.16
N ARG A 200 8.76 5.81 -25.09
CA ARG A 200 7.99 7.05 -25.20
C ARG A 200 8.87 8.28 -25.39
N GLN A 201 9.99 8.37 -24.65
CA GLN A 201 10.85 9.56 -24.65
C GLN A 201 12.08 9.43 -25.58
N LYS A 202 12.32 8.23 -26.17
CA LYS A 202 13.43 7.93 -27.08
C LYS A 202 14.81 8.24 -26.50
N LYS A 203 15.00 7.98 -25.19
CA LYS A 203 16.24 8.23 -24.48
C LYS A 203 17.14 7.01 -24.45
N LYS A 204 18.46 7.26 -24.44
CA LYS A 204 19.47 6.24 -24.21
C LYS A 204 19.60 5.97 -22.72
N VAL A 205 19.32 4.75 -22.27
CA VAL A 205 19.28 4.36 -20.86
C VAL A 205 20.33 3.29 -20.58
N ALA A 206 20.88 3.30 -19.38
CA ALA A 206 21.61 2.18 -18.81
C ALA A 206 21.04 1.85 -17.42
N LEU A 207 21.09 0.58 -17.04
CA LEU A 207 20.65 0.06 -15.74
C LEU A 207 21.87 -0.36 -14.92
N VAL A 208 21.94 0.03 -13.66
CA VAL A 208 22.97 -0.41 -12.71
C VAL A 208 22.30 -0.96 -11.46
N SER A 209 22.66 -2.18 -11.07
CA SER A 209 22.17 -2.78 -9.83
C SER A 209 23.20 -2.72 -8.74
N LEU A 210 22.84 -2.22 -7.57
CA LEU A 210 23.56 -2.34 -6.32
C LEU A 210 23.01 -3.47 -5.43
N ASP A 211 21.99 -4.20 -5.90
CA ASP A 211 21.37 -5.33 -5.19
C ASP A 211 22.04 -6.65 -5.59
N THR A 212 23.27 -6.86 -5.13
CA THR A 212 24.08 -8.07 -5.44
C THR A 212 23.80 -9.25 -4.51
N PHE A 213 22.97 -9.06 -3.48
CA PHE A 213 22.72 -10.11 -2.47
C PHE A 213 21.40 -10.85 -2.70
N ARG A 214 20.47 -10.28 -3.47
CA ARG A 214 19.17 -10.90 -3.71
C ARG A 214 19.26 -11.90 -4.86
N VAL A 215 19.13 -13.19 -4.54
CA VAL A 215 19.03 -14.25 -5.55
C VAL A 215 17.84 -13.95 -6.49
N GLY A 216 18.08 -13.96 -7.79
CA GLY A 216 17.08 -13.65 -8.81
C GLY A 216 16.79 -12.18 -9.07
N GLY A 217 17.35 -11.24 -8.28
CA GLY A 217 17.09 -9.81 -8.45
C GLY A 217 17.83 -9.22 -9.66
N ILE A 218 19.09 -9.58 -9.81
CA ILE A 218 19.93 -9.17 -10.93
C ILE A 218 19.45 -9.84 -12.23
N GLU A 219 19.15 -11.12 -12.18
CA GLU A 219 18.66 -11.90 -13.32
C GLU A 219 17.33 -11.31 -13.84
N GLN A 220 16.44 -10.91 -12.94
CA GLN A 220 15.21 -10.23 -13.32
C GLN A 220 15.48 -8.92 -14.06
N LEU A 221 16.41 -8.10 -13.56
CA LEU A 221 16.77 -6.83 -14.20
C LEU A 221 17.46 -7.08 -15.54
N GLN A 222 18.30 -8.12 -15.64
CA GLN A 222 18.99 -8.53 -16.87
C GLN A 222 17.98 -8.93 -17.96
N ILE A 223 16.97 -9.75 -17.62
CA ILE A 223 15.91 -10.14 -18.56
C ILE A 223 15.20 -8.91 -19.13
N TYR A 224 14.86 -7.94 -18.28
CA TYR A 224 14.25 -6.68 -18.77
C TYR A 224 15.23 -5.88 -19.61
N GLY A 225 16.52 -5.83 -19.23
CA GLY A 225 17.55 -5.16 -20.03
C GLY A 225 17.68 -5.76 -21.42
N ASP A 226 17.73 -7.08 -21.51
CA ASP A 226 17.84 -7.81 -22.79
C ASP A 226 16.60 -7.56 -23.69
N ILE A 227 15.39 -7.60 -23.12
CA ILE A 227 14.15 -7.29 -23.85
C ILE A 227 14.14 -5.86 -24.38
N MET A 228 14.64 -4.90 -23.60
CA MET A 228 14.67 -3.48 -23.95
C MET A 228 15.90 -3.10 -24.81
N GLY A 229 16.89 -3.98 -24.95
CA GLY A 229 18.15 -3.71 -25.64
C GLY A 229 19.02 -2.69 -24.91
N VAL A 230 19.01 -2.69 -23.56
CA VAL A 230 19.80 -1.76 -22.73
C VAL A 230 20.83 -2.50 -21.89
N PRO A 231 22.02 -1.90 -21.68
CA PRO A 231 23.05 -2.48 -20.84
C PRO A 231 22.59 -2.53 -19.38
N VAL A 232 22.85 -3.66 -18.74
CA VAL A 232 22.66 -3.88 -17.30
C VAL A 232 23.98 -4.24 -16.68
N GLU A 233 24.41 -3.48 -15.69
CA GLU A 233 25.64 -3.72 -14.95
C GLU A 233 25.39 -3.84 -13.45
N THR A 234 26.36 -4.38 -12.75
CA THR A 234 26.33 -4.48 -11.29
C THR A 234 27.51 -3.71 -10.68
N ALA A 235 27.26 -3.08 -9.56
CA ALA A 235 28.31 -2.47 -8.76
C ALA A 235 28.13 -2.83 -7.28
N GLN A 236 29.22 -3.11 -6.56
CA GLN A 236 29.15 -3.47 -5.14
C GLN A 236 29.59 -2.32 -4.23
N ASP A 237 30.39 -1.44 -4.77
CA ASP A 237 31.03 -0.36 -4.05
C ASP A 237 31.15 0.93 -4.89
N ARG A 238 31.71 1.97 -4.28
CA ARG A 238 31.92 3.27 -4.93
C ARG A 238 32.86 3.18 -6.16
N PRO A 239 34.02 2.51 -6.12
CA PRO A 239 34.87 2.33 -7.31
C PRO A 239 34.13 1.67 -8.46
N GLY A 240 33.44 0.56 -8.21
CA GLY A 240 32.64 -0.15 -9.21
C GLY A 240 31.52 0.72 -9.82
N LEU A 241 30.79 1.46 -8.97
CA LEU A 241 29.75 2.36 -9.46
C LEU A 241 30.32 3.52 -10.29
N LYS A 242 31.48 4.06 -9.89
CA LYS A 242 32.18 5.11 -10.65
C LYS A 242 32.62 4.61 -12.03
N GLU A 243 33.06 3.38 -12.12
CA GLU A 243 33.46 2.75 -13.38
C GLU A 243 32.24 2.52 -14.29
N CYS A 244 31.11 2.06 -13.75
CA CYS A 244 29.84 1.98 -14.49
C CYS A 244 29.42 3.36 -15.04
N MET A 245 29.52 4.43 -14.22
CA MET A 245 29.17 5.78 -14.69
C MET A 245 30.06 6.26 -15.83
N LYS A 246 31.34 5.90 -15.85
CA LYS A 246 32.24 6.24 -16.95
C LYS A 246 31.88 5.50 -18.24
N ARG A 247 31.62 4.18 -18.16
CA ARG A 247 31.23 3.36 -19.32
C ARG A 247 29.93 3.83 -19.96
N HIS A 248 29.02 4.38 -19.16
CA HIS A 248 27.71 4.87 -19.61
C HIS A 248 27.63 6.40 -19.75
N SER A 249 28.77 7.06 -19.91
CA SER A 249 28.84 8.53 -20.09
C SER A 249 28.14 9.03 -21.37
N ASP A 250 27.89 8.13 -22.35
CA ASP A 250 27.16 8.39 -23.60
C ASP A 250 25.63 8.27 -23.47
N LYS A 251 25.12 7.88 -22.31
CA LYS A 251 23.69 7.72 -22.07
C LYS A 251 23.03 9.03 -21.64
N ASP A 252 21.73 9.15 -21.87
CA ASP A 252 20.94 10.26 -21.35
C ASP A 252 20.62 10.08 -19.85
N VAL A 253 20.37 8.81 -19.47
CA VAL A 253 19.97 8.45 -18.10
C VAL A 253 20.64 7.16 -17.65
N VAL A 254 21.17 7.15 -16.44
CA VAL A 254 21.57 5.93 -15.72
C VAL A 254 20.62 5.72 -14.54
N LEU A 255 19.89 4.61 -14.56
CA LEU A 255 18.96 4.20 -13.53
C LEU A 255 19.65 3.22 -12.58
N ILE A 256 19.62 3.50 -11.28
CA ILE A 256 20.32 2.73 -10.24
C ILE A 256 19.31 2.04 -9.34
N ASP A 257 19.24 0.71 -9.39
CA ASP A 257 18.47 -0.13 -8.49
C ASP A 257 19.27 -0.41 -7.21
N THR A 258 18.63 -0.28 -6.06
CA THR A 258 19.27 -0.53 -4.77
C THR A 258 18.61 -1.67 -4.05
N MET A 259 19.39 -2.33 -3.16
CA MET A 259 18.83 -3.34 -2.29
C MET A 259 17.70 -2.78 -1.43
N GLY A 260 16.62 -3.55 -1.28
CA GLY A 260 15.57 -3.25 -0.30
C GLY A 260 16.02 -3.61 1.11
N ARG A 261 15.97 -2.67 2.03
CA ARG A 261 16.28 -2.91 3.44
C ARG A 261 15.12 -2.58 4.36
N CYS A 262 14.94 -3.42 5.35
CA CYS A 262 13.98 -3.19 6.41
C CYS A 262 14.38 -1.96 7.23
N HIS A 263 13.40 -1.23 7.75
CA HIS A 263 13.58 -0.05 8.60
C HIS A 263 14.40 -0.29 9.89
N ARG A 264 14.79 -1.53 10.18
CA ARG A 264 15.66 -1.89 11.32
C ARG A 264 17.16 -1.80 11.01
N ASP A 265 17.53 -1.73 9.73
CA ASP A 265 18.93 -1.59 9.29
C ASP A 265 19.32 -0.12 9.20
N HIS A 266 19.69 0.46 10.34
CA HIS A 266 20.00 1.89 10.45
C HIS A 266 21.30 2.31 9.74
N ASN A 267 22.21 1.36 9.46
CA ASN A 267 23.51 1.68 8.86
C ASN A 267 23.48 1.68 7.32
N TYR A 268 22.47 1.04 6.73
CA TYR A 268 22.42 0.85 5.26
C TYR A 268 22.39 2.16 4.47
N SER A 269 21.56 3.11 4.87
CA SER A 269 21.45 4.40 4.17
C SER A 269 22.74 5.23 4.27
N ALA A 270 23.45 5.15 5.40
CA ALA A 270 24.76 5.79 5.57
C ALA A 270 25.85 5.11 4.72
N GLN A 271 25.81 3.77 4.60
CA GLN A 271 26.69 3.03 3.69
C GLN A 271 26.42 3.41 2.23
N LEU A 272 25.14 3.45 1.85
CA LEU A 272 24.74 3.83 0.49
C LEU A 272 25.13 5.28 0.16
N SER A 273 25.02 6.21 1.13
CA SER A 273 25.50 7.57 0.97
C SER A 273 27.01 7.64 0.67
N LYS A 274 27.82 6.79 1.30
CA LYS A 274 29.26 6.69 1.02
C LYS A 274 29.53 6.14 -0.39
N VAL A 275 28.69 5.20 -0.87
CA VAL A 275 28.81 4.68 -2.25
C VAL A 275 28.56 5.79 -3.28
N PHE A 276 27.63 6.72 -2.99
CA PHE A 276 27.28 7.82 -3.88
C PHE A 276 28.21 9.03 -3.78
N GLU A 277 29.04 9.10 -2.76
CA GLU A 277 29.91 10.26 -2.51
C GLU A 277 30.86 10.56 -3.68
N GLY A 278 30.88 11.82 -4.13
CA GLY A 278 31.74 12.28 -5.23
C GLY A 278 31.33 11.81 -6.64
N LEU A 279 30.14 11.20 -6.77
CA LEU A 279 29.59 10.83 -8.09
C LEU A 279 28.73 11.95 -8.73
N GLY A 280 28.70 13.15 -8.11
CA GLY A 280 27.90 14.27 -8.56
C GLY A 280 26.43 14.17 -8.18
N GLU A 281 25.59 15.01 -8.78
CA GLU A 281 24.17 15.07 -8.46
C GLU A 281 23.45 13.77 -8.84
N MET A 282 22.60 13.31 -7.92
CA MET A 282 21.73 12.15 -8.11
C MET A 282 20.30 12.51 -7.76
N GLU A 283 19.35 12.14 -8.60
CA GLU A 283 17.93 12.26 -8.31
C GLU A 283 17.46 11.00 -7.59
N THR A 284 17.21 11.09 -6.29
CA THR A 284 16.81 9.94 -5.45
C THR A 284 15.30 9.90 -5.29
N HIS A 285 14.69 8.80 -5.69
CA HIS A 285 13.27 8.54 -5.51
C HIS A 285 13.07 7.54 -4.38
N LEU A 286 12.28 7.92 -3.37
CA LEU A 286 11.81 7.00 -2.33
C LEU A 286 10.63 6.20 -2.85
N VAL A 287 10.77 4.89 -2.90
CA VAL A 287 9.74 3.93 -3.34
C VAL A 287 8.97 3.43 -2.13
N LEU A 288 7.68 3.65 -2.10
CA LEU A 288 6.78 3.22 -1.04
C LEU A 288 5.60 2.43 -1.63
N SER A 289 5.21 1.35 -1.00
CA SER A 289 4.02 0.58 -1.42
C SER A 289 2.79 1.05 -0.66
N VAL A 290 1.68 1.36 -1.36
CA VAL A 290 0.42 1.85 -0.76
C VAL A 290 -0.24 0.86 0.20
N VAL A 291 0.12 -0.43 0.14
CA VAL A 291 -0.36 -1.44 1.10
C VAL A 291 0.27 -1.27 2.49
N SER A 292 1.28 -0.41 2.61
CA SER A 292 1.88 -0.02 3.89
C SER A 292 1.12 1.16 4.50
N ASN A 293 1.22 1.32 5.83
CA ASN A 293 0.59 2.43 6.53
C ASN A 293 1.50 3.68 6.63
N GLU A 294 0.91 4.83 6.98
CA GLU A 294 1.64 6.11 7.10
C GLU A 294 2.82 6.03 8.09
N LYS A 295 2.70 5.26 9.19
CA LYS A 295 3.80 5.10 10.16
C LYS A 295 5.01 4.41 9.52
N GLN A 296 4.76 3.42 8.64
CA GLN A 296 5.83 2.74 7.89
C GLN A 296 6.45 3.66 6.84
N PHE A 297 5.65 4.48 6.15
CA PHE A 297 6.17 5.50 5.23
C PHE A 297 7.12 6.45 5.94
N MET A 298 6.72 6.99 7.10
CA MET A 298 7.55 7.91 7.88
C MET A 298 8.82 7.25 8.42
N LYS A 299 8.76 5.95 8.81
CA LYS A 299 9.96 5.20 9.22
C LYS A 299 10.92 5.03 8.05
N SER A 300 10.41 4.65 6.87
CA SER A 300 11.23 4.52 5.66
C SER A 300 11.85 5.86 5.26
N TYR A 301 11.07 6.93 5.28
CA TYR A 301 11.58 8.29 5.00
C TYR A 301 12.73 8.67 5.96
N LYS A 302 12.56 8.47 7.25
CA LYS A 302 13.62 8.73 8.24
C LYS A 302 14.86 7.85 8.03
N GLN A 303 14.66 6.57 7.69
CA GLN A 303 15.77 5.66 7.41
C GLN A 303 16.63 6.12 6.24
N PHE A 304 16.00 6.56 5.16
CA PHE A 304 16.70 7.01 3.96
C PHE A 304 17.04 8.51 3.97
N SER A 305 16.77 9.24 5.06
CA SER A 305 17.08 10.68 5.19
C SER A 305 18.58 11.06 5.07
N PRO A 306 19.57 10.17 5.35
CA PRO A 306 20.96 10.47 5.02
C PRO A 306 21.23 10.65 3.52
N LEU A 307 20.34 10.12 2.67
CA LEU A 307 20.31 10.38 1.25
C LEU A 307 19.40 11.59 0.99
N THR A 308 19.81 12.50 0.14
CA THR A 308 18.94 13.59 -0.29
C THR A 308 17.80 13.01 -1.13
N ILE A 309 16.61 12.85 -0.54
CA ILE A 309 15.44 12.36 -1.25
C ILE A 309 14.80 13.53 -2.01
N ASN A 310 14.75 13.42 -3.33
CA ASN A 310 14.21 14.46 -4.20
C ASN A 310 12.73 14.25 -4.50
N ARG A 311 12.28 12.99 -4.61
CA ARG A 311 10.91 12.62 -4.99
C ARG A 311 10.44 11.37 -4.26
N VAL A 312 9.14 11.16 -4.24
CA VAL A 312 8.52 9.90 -3.79
C VAL A 312 7.69 9.32 -4.92
N LEU A 313 7.68 8.01 -5.03
CA LEU A 313 6.76 7.28 -5.88
C LEU A 313 6.03 6.20 -5.07
N PHE A 314 4.79 5.93 -5.45
CA PHE A 314 3.97 4.93 -4.80
C PHE A 314 3.68 3.77 -5.74
N THR A 315 3.81 2.56 -5.20
CA THR A 315 3.63 1.32 -5.95
C THR A 315 2.44 0.53 -5.43
N LYS A 316 2.00 -0.44 -6.23
CA LYS A 316 0.96 -1.41 -5.88
C LYS A 316 -0.39 -0.77 -5.61
N LEU A 317 -0.76 0.21 -6.45
CA LEU A 317 -2.08 0.83 -6.35
C LEU A 317 -3.21 -0.18 -6.58
N ASP A 318 -2.95 -1.22 -7.38
CA ASP A 318 -3.84 -2.35 -7.65
C ASP A 318 -4.14 -3.21 -6.40
N GLU A 319 -3.23 -3.21 -5.41
CA GLU A 319 -3.39 -3.92 -4.14
C GLU A 319 -3.94 -3.00 -3.03
N GLY A 320 -4.03 -1.69 -3.27
CA GLY A 320 -4.40 -0.68 -2.27
C GLY A 320 -5.90 -0.54 -2.08
N LEU A 321 -6.36 -0.46 -0.82
CA LEU A 321 -7.75 -0.19 -0.47
C LEU A 321 -7.98 1.28 -0.11
N ASN A 322 -6.99 1.94 0.49
CA ASN A 322 -7.10 3.30 1.02
C ASN A 322 -5.86 4.12 0.65
N PHE A 323 -6.06 5.27 0.01
CA PHE A 323 -4.98 6.10 -0.51
C PHE A 323 -4.72 7.38 0.31
N GLY A 324 -5.51 7.64 1.35
CA GLY A 324 -5.32 8.80 2.22
C GLY A 324 -3.95 8.86 2.89
N SER A 325 -3.39 7.70 3.27
CA SER A 325 -2.04 7.62 3.85
C SER A 325 -0.94 8.16 2.93
N MET A 326 -1.06 7.93 1.61
CA MET A 326 -0.16 8.46 0.58
C MET A 326 -0.22 10.00 0.55
N VAL A 327 -1.43 10.55 0.56
CA VAL A 327 -1.65 11.99 0.58
C VAL A 327 -1.15 12.62 1.88
N ASN A 328 -1.45 12.00 3.04
CA ASN A 328 -0.94 12.45 4.34
C ASN A 328 0.59 12.54 4.35
N PHE A 329 1.25 11.50 3.85
CA PHE A 329 2.71 11.45 3.76
C PHE A 329 3.26 12.59 2.88
N SER A 330 2.68 12.77 1.68
CA SER A 330 3.12 13.81 0.74
C SER A 330 2.96 15.21 1.32
N LEU A 331 1.84 15.51 1.98
CA LEU A 331 1.59 16.78 2.62
C LEU A 331 2.52 17.03 3.82
N ARG A 332 2.86 15.99 4.57
CA ARG A 332 3.74 16.08 5.73
C ARG A 332 5.20 16.29 5.36
N THR A 333 5.68 15.59 4.34
CA THR A 333 7.09 15.62 3.91
C THR A 333 7.37 16.70 2.87
N ARG A 334 6.33 17.17 2.16
CA ARG A 334 6.41 18.07 1.00
C ARG A 334 7.25 17.49 -0.15
N LEU A 335 7.52 16.19 -0.13
CA LEU A 335 8.20 15.53 -1.24
C LEU A 335 7.27 15.49 -2.47
N PRO A 336 7.78 15.93 -3.62
CA PRO A 336 7.04 15.81 -4.88
C PRO A 336 6.79 14.35 -5.24
N LEU A 337 5.58 14.03 -5.72
CA LEU A 337 5.29 12.73 -6.31
C LEU A 337 5.84 12.69 -7.74
N SER A 338 6.39 11.53 -8.13
CA SER A 338 6.91 11.29 -9.47
C SER A 338 6.10 10.29 -10.27
N TYR A 339 5.92 9.09 -9.75
CA TYR A 339 5.20 8.01 -10.44
C TYR A 339 4.25 7.28 -9.50
N LEU A 340 3.25 6.63 -10.12
CA LEU A 340 2.35 5.67 -9.51
C LEU A 340 2.43 4.36 -10.30
N THR A 341 2.53 3.19 -9.65
CA THR A 341 2.41 1.91 -10.36
C THR A 341 1.09 1.21 -10.01
N THR A 342 0.42 0.69 -11.04
CA THR A 342 -0.97 0.26 -11.02
C THR A 342 -1.13 -1.23 -11.29
N GLY A 343 -0.04 -2.01 -11.28
CA GLY A 343 -0.06 -3.46 -11.53
C GLY A 343 1.33 -4.03 -11.76
N GLN A 344 1.41 -5.21 -12.34
CA GLN A 344 2.66 -5.98 -12.49
C GLN A 344 3.28 -5.89 -13.89
N ARG A 345 2.53 -5.49 -14.92
CA ARG A 345 3.01 -5.46 -16.31
C ARG A 345 4.04 -4.36 -16.54
N VAL A 346 5.06 -4.70 -17.34
CA VAL A 346 6.11 -3.80 -17.78
C VAL A 346 6.01 -3.73 -19.30
N PRO A 347 5.82 -2.57 -19.90
CA PRO A 347 5.90 -1.21 -19.34
C PRO A 347 4.56 -0.58 -18.88
N GLU A 348 3.41 -1.24 -19.04
CA GLU A 348 2.09 -0.62 -19.09
C GLU A 348 1.66 -0.05 -17.73
N ASP A 349 1.94 -0.77 -16.63
CA ASP A 349 1.36 -0.48 -15.31
C ASP A 349 2.19 0.55 -14.53
N ILE A 350 2.49 1.68 -15.19
CA ILE A 350 3.09 2.87 -14.57
C ILE A 350 2.48 4.13 -15.17
N GLU A 351 2.19 5.10 -14.32
CA GLU A 351 1.73 6.43 -14.72
C GLU A 351 2.54 7.52 -14.03
N VAL A 352 2.72 8.65 -14.69
CA VAL A 352 3.29 9.84 -14.07
C VAL A 352 2.28 10.41 -13.10
N ALA A 353 2.72 10.71 -11.89
CA ALA A 353 1.84 11.29 -10.88
C ALA A 353 1.42 12.70 -11.26
N VAL A 354 0.11 12.92 -11.35
CA VAL A 354 -0.49 14.25 -11.53
C VAL A 354 -1.49 14.51 -10.37
N GLN A 355 -1.64 15.77 -9.98
CA GLN A 355 -2.41 16.16 -8.79
C GLN A 355 -3.84 15.63 -8.84
N ASP A 356 -4.53 15.82 -9.95
CA ASP A 356 -5.93 15.39 -10.10
C ASP A 356 -6.08 13.87 -9.92
N ARG A 357 -5.16 13.09 -10.49
CA ARG A 357 -5.15 11.63 -10.33
C ARG A 357 -4.96 11.21 -8.87
N VAL A 358 -3.98 11.82 -8.18
CA VAL A 358 -3.69 11.55 -6.76
C VAL A 358 -4.89 11.87 -5.87
N ILE A 359 -5.57 12.98 -6.15
CA ILE A 359 -6.72 13.39 -5.35
C ILE A 359 -7.94 12.50 -5.63
N ARG A 360 -8.19 12.11 -6.88
CA ARG A 360 -9.30 11.20 -7.20
C ARG A 360 -9.19 9.86 -6.46
N LEU A 361 -7.98 9.38 -6.22
CA LEU A 361 -7.76 8.13 -5.46
C LEU A 361 -8.32 8.16 -4.03
N ILE A 362 -8.42 9.34 -3.39
CA ILE A 362 -8.99 9.44 -2.04
C ILE A 362 -10.51 9.49 -2.01
N PHE A 363 -11.17 9.48 -3.17
CA PHE A 363 -12.62 9.46 -3.29
C PHE A 363 -13.18 8.12 -3.79
N ASN A 364 -12.30 7.18 -4.10
CA ASN A 364 -12.69 5.83 -4.56
C ASN A 364 -13.06 4.91 -3.39
#